data_f76e6a056f5f90bbe60b36eed07bfafd
#
_entry.id   f76e6a056f5f90bbe60b36eed07bfafd
#
_cell.length_a   1.000
_cell.length_b   1.000
_cell.length_c   1.000
_cell.angle_alpha   90.00
_cell.angle_beta   90.00
_cell.angle_gamma   90.00
#
_symmetry.space_group_name_H-M   'P 1'
#
loop_
_entity.id
_entity.type
_entity.pdbx_description
1 polymer ?
#
loop_
_entity_poly.entity_id
_entity_poly.type
_entity_poly.pdbx_seq_one_letter_code
_entity_poly.pdbx_strand_id
1 'polypeptide(L)'
;VVADAYDHADWLEQVARGFEREPEKGARCARCFRYSLARTAAYAAAHGYEAFTTSLTVSPHKVSPVVFAAGEEAAWTVSAAPCGGSASAAPMFLARDFKKGDGFLRSLKRSAELGLYRQSHCGCEFSRLRRTGGAYT
;
A
#
# COMPACT_ATOMS: atom_id res chain seq x y z
N VAL A 1 10.54 9.25 -10.91
CA VAL A 1 9.58 8.17 -10.55
C VAL A 1 10.21 6.85 -10.94
N VAL A 2 10.23 5.91 -10.01
CA VAL A 2 10.72 4.55 -10.25
C VAL A 2 9.51 3.62 -10.22
N ALA A 3 9.38 2.75 -11.22
CA ALA A 3 8.39 1.70 -11.26
C ALA A 3 9.01 0.43 -10.70
N ASP A 4 8.37 -0.15 -9.68
CA ASP A 4 8.76 -1.46 -9.17
C ASP A 4 8.28 -2.56 -10.11
N ALA A 5 9.04 -3.64 -10.24
CA ALA A 5 8.63 -4.80 -11.01
C ALA A 5 7.40 -5.45 -10.34
N TYR A 6 6.30 -5.53 -11.09
CA TYR A 6 5.09 -6.16 -10.61
C TYR A 6 5.08 -7.64 -11.02
N ASP A 7 5.07 -8.51 -10.02
CA ASP A 7 4.86 -9.94 -10.20
C ASP A 7 3.46 -10.31 -9.69
N HIS A 8 2.53 -10.57 -10.61
CA HIS A 8 1.16 -10.91 -10.28
C HIS A 8 1.03 -12.28 -9.61
N ALA A 9 1.84 -13.24 -10.01
CA ALA A 9 1.81 -14.59 -9.43
C ALA A 9 2.30 -14.56 -7.98
N ASP A 10 3.38 -13.84 -7.71
CA ASP A 10 3.87 -13.63 -6.35
C ASP A 10 2.84 -12.88 -5.48
N TRP A 11 2.21 -11.85 -6.03
CA TRP A 11 1.14 -11.14 -5.30
C TRP A 11 -0.05 -12.05 -4.96
N LEU A 12 -0.49 -12.91 -5.90
CA LEU A 12 -1.56 -13.88 -5.63
C LEU A 12 -1.18 -14.84 -4.51
N GLU A 13 0.04 -15.37 -4.54
CA GLU A 13 0.53 -16.29 -3.52
C GLU A 13 0.66 -15.60 -2.15
N GLN A 14 1.32 -14.44 -2.08
CA GLN A 14 1.63 -13.75 -0.82
C GLN A 14 0.41 -13.04 -0.21
N VAL A 15 -0.51 -12.56 -1.03
CA VAL A 15 -1.60 -11.69 -0.58
C VAL A 15 -2.96 -12.38 -0.65
N ALA A 16 -3.29 -13.03 -1.77
CA ALA A 16 -4.65 -13.46 -2.06
C ALA A 16 -4.94 -14.89 -1.60
N ARG A 17 -3.96 -15.79 -1.66
CA ARG A 17 -4.13 -17.21 -1.37
C ARG A 17 -4.77 -17.46 -0.01
N GLY A 18 -5.93 -18.12 -0.02
CA GLY A 18 -6.74 -18.39 1.17
C GLY A 18 -7.58 -17.20 1.65
N PHE A 19 -7.51 -16.04 0.97
CA PHE A 19 -8.22 -14.81 1.30
C PHE A 19 -9.04 -14.25 0.14
N GLU A 20 -9.29 -15.05 -0.90
CA GLU A 20 -9.98 -14.64 -2.13
C GLU A 20 -11.40 -14.14 -1.84
N ARG A 21 -12.08 -14.77 -0.86
CA ARG A 21 -13.44 -14.44 -0.46
C ARG A 21 -13.56 -13.32 0.57
N GLU A 22 -12.42 -12.84 1.10
CA GLU A 22 -12.43 -11.74 2.06
C GLU A 22 -13.07 -10.47 1.50
N PRO A 23 -13.86 -9.76 2.30
CA PRO A 23 -14.42 -8.48 1.87
C PRO A 23 -13.33 -7.44 1.65
N GLU A 24 -13.65 -6.38 0.91
CA GLU A 24 -12.82 -5.18 0.90
C GLU A 24 -12.69 -4.64 2.33
N LYS A 25 -11.49 -4.17 2.69
CA LYS A 25 -11.05 -3.79 4.04
C LYS A 25 -10.82 -4.97 5.01
N GLY A 26 -11.03 -6.23 4.58
CA GLY A 26 -10.73 -7.43 5.36
C GLY A 26 -9.25 -7.82 5.35
N ALA A 27 -8.96 -9.04 5.78
CA ALA A 27 -7.60 -9.55 5.97
C ALA A 27 -6.75 -9.50 4.69
N ARG A 28 -7.33 -9.78 3.51
CA ARG A 28 -6.60 -9.66 2.24
C ARG A 28 -6.06 -8.24 2.01
N CYS A 29 -6.85 -7.19 2.34
CA CYS A 29 -6.39 -5.81 2.19
C CYS A 29 -5.23 -5.49 3.13
N ALA A 30 -5.25 -5.98 4.37
CA ALA A 30 -4.15 -5.82 5.31
C ALA A 30 -2.86 -6.48 4.79
N ARG A 31 -2.97 -7.71 4.24
CA ARG A 31 -1.84 -8.39 3.58
C ARG A 31 -1.31 -7.61 2.38
N CYS A 32 -2.19 -7.05 1.56
CA CYS A 32 -1.80 -6.21 0.42
C CYS A 32 -1.01 -4.97 0.86
N PHE A 33 -1.40 -4.32 1.95
CA PHE A 33 -0.64 -3.18 2.49
C PHE A 33 0.74 -3.61 2.99
N ARG A 34 0.83 -4.74 3.71
CA ARG A 34 2.11 -5.30 4.16
C ARG A 34 3.03 -5.61 2.98
N TYR A 35 2.51 -6.32 1.99
CA TYR A 35 3.27 -6.65 0.78
C TYR A 35 3.84 -5.41 0.09
N SER A 36 3.01 -4.41 -0.16
CA SER A 36 3.44 -3.19 -0.85
C SER A 36 4.41 -2.35 -0.02
N LEU A 37 4.14 -2.20 1.28
CA LEU A 37 4.98 -1.37 2.16
C LEU A 37 6.31 -2.05 2.51
N ALA A 38 6.35 -3.38 2.59
CA ALA A 38 7.60 -4.12 2.73
C ALA A 38 8.55 -3.88 1.54
N ARG A 39 8.02 -3.91 0.31
CA ARG A 39 8.81 -3.58 -0.90
C ARG A 39 9.29 -2.13 -0.89
N THR A 40 8.44 -1.20 -0.45
CA THR A 40 8.81 0.22 -0.32
C THR A 40 9.92 0.43 0.72
N ALA A 41 9.80 -0.22 1.89
CA ALA A 41 10.80 -0.15 2.94
C ALA A 41 12.15 -0.74 2.49
N ALA A 42 12.12 -1.90 1.82
CA ALA A 42 13.31 -2.52 1.26
C ALA A 42 14.00 -1.62 0.22
N TYR A 43 13.22 -0.99 -0.67
CA TYR A 43 13.75 -0.02 -1.63
C TYR A 43 14.37 1.19 -0.93
N ALA A 44 13.68 1.74 0.09
CA ALA A 44 14.18 2.88 0.84
C ALA A 44 15.52 2.54 1.54
N ALA A 45 15.61 1.38 2.18
CA ALA A 45 16.84 0.92 2.83
C ALA A 45 17.99 0.73 1.82
N ALA A 46 17.72 0.08 0.69
CA ALA A 46 18.72 -0.18 -0.35
C ALA A 46 19.28 1.09 -1.01
N HIS A 47 18.50 2.19 -1.00
CA HIS A 47 18.88 3.45 -1.64
C HIS A 47 19.21 4.57 -0.65
N GLY A 48 19.32 4.26 0.65
CA GLY A 48 19.77 5.21 1.67
C GLY A 48 18.73 6.31 1.99
N TYR A 49 17.45 6.05 1.78
CA TYR A 49 16.41 6.98 2.22
C TYR A 49 16.21 6.89 3.72
N GLU A 50 16.11 8.04 4.39
CA GLU A 50 15.91 8.12 5.84
C GLU A 50 14.47 7.79 6.26
N ALA A 51 13.51 7.96 5.36
CA ALA A 51 12.09 7.75 5.65
C ALA A 51 11.30 7.35 4.40
N PHE A 52 10.16 6.72 4.62
CA PHE A 52 9.16 6.44 3.58
C PHE A 52 7.74 6.65 4.12
N THR A 53 6.80 6.80 3.22
CA THR A 53 5.38 6.95 3.54
C THR A 53 4.53 6.38 2.40
N THR A 54 3.20 6.53 2.51
CA THR A 54 2.27 6.08 1.48
C THR A 54 1.13 7.05 1.26
N SER A 55 0.71 7.23 0.02
CA SER A 55 -0.48 8.01 -0.34
C SER A 55 -1.80 7.22 -0.20
N LEU A 56 -1.77 5.95 0.16
CA LEU A 56 -2.97 5.12 0.32
C LEU A 56 -4.01 5.73 1.25
N THR A 57 -3.57 6.45 2.29
CA THR A 57 -4.43 7.08 3.28
C THR A 57 -5.22 8.30 2.76
N VAL A 58 -5.00 8.77 1.53
CA VAL A 58 -5.88 9.75 0.87
C VAL A 58 -7.27 9.16 0.62
N SER A 59 -7.35 7.87 0.31
CA SER A 59 -8.61 7.20 0.02
C SER A 59 -9.47 7.01 1.29
N PRO A 60 -10.77 7.38 1.27
CA PRO A 60 -11.68 7.12 2.39
C PRO A 60 -11.97 5.62 2.58
N HIS A 61 -11.66 4.81 1.58
CA HIS A 61 -11.84 3.36 1.63
C HIS A 61 -10.67 2.62 2.29
N LYS A 62 -9.57 3.31 2.60
CA LYS A 62 -8.41 2.73 3.28
C LYS A 62 -8.45 3.06 4.77
N VAL A 63 -8.34 2.03 5.60
CA VAL A 63 -8.35 2.15 7.07
C VAL A 63 -6.95 2.56 7.52
N SER A 64 -6.76 3.86 7.86
CA SER A 64 -5.44 4.42 8.18
C SER A 64 -4.67 3.64 9.25
N PRO A 65 -5.27 3.22 10.38
CA PRO A 65 -4.56 2.42 11.38
C PRO A 65 -3.98 1.11 10.83
N VAL A 66 -4.70 0.42 9.93
CA VAL A 66 -4.22 -0.82 9.30
C VAL A 66 -3.04 -0.55 8.36
N VAL A 67 -3.11 0.56 7.62
CA VAL A 67 -2.00 1.00 6.75
C VAL A 67 -0.78 1.37 7.58
N PHE A 68 -0.97 2.07 8.70
CA PHE A 68 0.13 2.49 9.58
C PHE A 68 0.81 1.30 10.23
N ALA A 69 0.04 0.35 10.77
CA ALA A 69 0.61 -0.88 11.33
C ALA A 69 1.46 -1.65 10.30
N ALA A 70 1.01 -1.73 9.05
CA ALA A 70 1.78 -2.36 7.98
C ALA A 70 3.07 -1.59 7.64
N GLY A 71 3.04 -0.26 7.69
CA GLY A 71 4.22 0.58 7.46
C GLY A 71 5.26 0.48 8.56
N GLU A 72 4.81 0.49 9.81
CA GLU A 72 5.67 0.31 10.99
C GLU A 72 6.31 -1.09 11.02
N GLU A 73 5.53 -2.14 10.72
CA GLU A 73 6.03 -3.51 10.57
C GLU A 73 7.11 -3.61 9.47
N ALA A 74 6.89 -2.96 8.34
CA ALA A 74 7.85 -2.92 7.24
C ALA A 74 9.16 -2.22 7.63
N ALA A 75 9.09 -1.07 8.31
CA ALA A 75 10.26 -0.36 8.82
C ALA A 75 11.03 -1.21 9.84
N TRP A 76 10.32 -1.86 10.75
CA TRP A 76 10.93 -2.77 11.73
C TRP A 76 11.65 -3.93 11.05
N THR A 77 11.03 -4.55 10.05
CA THR A 77 11.61 -5.72 9.34
C THR A 77 12.94 -5.38 8.67
N VAL A 78 13.04 -4.22 8.02
CA VAL A 78 14.31 -3.82 7.38
C VAL A 78 15.35 -3.37 8.38
N SER A 79 14.96 -2.86 9.57
CA SER A 79 15.90 -2.51 10.63
C SER A 79 16.46 -3.72 11.37
N ALA A 80 15.70 -4.80 11.45
CA ALA A 80 16.11 -6.05 12.09
C ALA A 80 16.92 -6.97 11.16
N ALA A 81 16.96 -6.68 9.86
CA ALA A 81 17.74 -7.47 8.91
C ALA A 81 19.25 -7.27 9.20
N PRO A 82 20.06 -8.35 9.26
CA PRO A 82 21.50 -8.23 9.46
C PRO A 82 22.11 -7.46 8.28
N CYS A 83 22.53 -6.23 8.54
CA CYS A 83 23.12 -5.34 7.55
C CYS A 83 24.52 -5.85 7.19
N GLY A 84 24.62 -6.54 6.06
CA GLY A 84 25.88 -6.77 5.38
C GLY A 84 26.27 -5.53 4.57
N GLY A 85 26.85 -4.52 5.23
CA GLY A 85 27.46 -3.40 4.53
C GLY A 85 26.85 -2.02 4.85
N SER A 86 27.67 -1.16 5.39
CA SER A 86 27.50 0.28 5.63
C SER A 86 26.30 0.70 6.50
N ALA A 87 26.60 1.35 7.61
CA ALA A 87 25.68 1.82 8.65
C ALA A 87 24.79 2.99 8.17
N SER A 88 23.95 2.78 7.17
CA SER A 88 22.82 3.65 6.92
C SER A 88 21.72 3.29 7.91
N ALA A 89 21.21 4.28 8.66
CA ALA A 89 20.09 4.06 9.57
C ALA A 89 18.90 3.50 8.80
N ALA A 90 18.19 2.53 9.39
CA ALA A 90 17.00 1.95 8.75
C ALA A 90 15.94 3.06 8.51
N PRO A 91 15.25 3.03 7.37
CA PRO A 91 14.27 4.06 7.02
C PRO A 91 13.07 4.04 7.97
N MET A 92 12.67 5.22 8.44
CA MET A 92 11.52 5.40 9.33
C MET A 92 10.22 5.45 8.51
N PHE A 93 9.15 4.81 8.98
CA PHE A 93 7.83 5.00 8.41
C PHE A 93 7.18 6.28 8.94
N LEU A 94 6.75 7.16 8.02
CA LEU A 94 6.01 8.38 8.37
C LEU A 94 4.52 8.12 8.29
N ALA A 95 3.86 7.93 9.44
CA ALA A 95 2.43 7.69 9.56
C ALA A 95 1.64 8.99 9.30
N ARG A 96 1.32 9.28 8.04
CA ARG A 96 0.55 10.45 7.63
C ARG A 96 -0.84 10.06 7.13
N ASP A 97 -1.87 10.59 7.77
CA ASP A 97 -3.26 10.45 7.32
C ASP A 97 -3.63 11.60 6.38
N PHE A 98 -3.45 11.36 5.09
CA PHE A 98 -3.74 12.35 4.05
C PHE A 98 -5.23 12.62 3.81
N LYS A 99 -6.16 11.92 4.47
CA LYS A 99 -7.59 12.26 4.48
C LYS A 99 -7.88 13.48 5.35
N LYS A 100 -7.10 13.67 6.41
CA LYS A 100 -7.30 14.78 7.37
C LYS A 100 -7.19 16.13 6.68
N GLY A 101 -7.89 17.13 7.23
CA GLY A 101 -7.92 18.49 6.69
C GLY A 101 -8.42 18.55 5.24
N ASP A 102 -9.51 17.83 4.96
CA ASP A 102 -10.14 17.78 3.62
C ASP A 102 -9.23 17.23 2.50
N GLY A 103 -8.19 16.48 2.85
CA GLY A 103 -7.20 15.97 1.90
C GLY A 103 -7.83 15.16 0.76
N PHE A 104 -8.86 14.37 1.05
CA PHE A 104 -9.60 13.65 0.01
C PHE A 104 -10.33 14.61 -0.95
N LEU A 105 -11.06 15.60 -0.42
CA LEU A 105 -11.77 16.58 -1.24
C LEU A 105 -10.81 17.40 -2.10
N ARG A 106 -9.69 17.83 -1.52
CA ARG A 106 -8.63 18.53 -2.27
C ARG A 106 -8.05 17.65 -3.37
N SER A 107 -7.89 16.34 -3.13
CA SER A 107 -7.42 15.40 -4.16
C SER A 107 -8.42 15.26 -5.30
N LEU A 108 -9.74 15.27 -5.01
CA LEU A 108 -10.78 15.26 -6.02
C LEU A 108 -10.71 16.50 -6.92
N LYS A 109 -10.68 17.68 -6.30
CA LYS A 109 -10.57 18.95 -7.01
C LYS A 109 -9.34 19.00 -7.89
N ARG A 110 -8.17 18.67 -7.34
CA ARG A 110 -6.91 18.71 -8.07
C ARG A 110 -6.86 17.70 -9.23
N SER A 111 -7.43 16.51 -9.06
CA SER A 111 -7.54 15.53 -10.14
C SER A 111 -8.42 16.03 -11.30
N ALA A 112 -9.52 16.70 -10.98
CA ALA A 112 -10.41 17.29 -11.99
C ALA A 112 -9.72 18.43 -12.74
N GLU A 113 -9.05 19.35 -12.04
CA GLU A 113 -8.28 20.46 -12.64
C GLU A 113 -7.20 19.96 -13.61
N LEU A 114 -6.57 18.82 -13.31
CA LEU A 114 -5.49 18.25 -14.10
C LEU A 114 -5.98 17.21 -15.14
N GLY A 115 -7.29 16.98 -15.24
CA GLY A 115 -7.86 15.97 -16.14
C GLY A 115 -7.39 14.55 -15.86
N LEU A 116 -7.04 14.22 -14.62
CA LEU A 116 -6.50 12.90 -14.26
C LEU A 116 -7.60 11.86 -14.18
N TYR A 117 -7.34 10.68 -14.75
CA TYR A 117 -8.22 9.53 -14.57
C TYR A 117 -8.35 9.17 -13.08
N ARG A 118 -9.57 8.97 -12.65
CA ARG A 118 -9.88 8.50 -11.29
C ARG A 118 -10.44 7.09 -11.33
N GLN A 119 -9.71 6.21 -10.71
CA GLN A 119 -10.09 4.81 -10.57
C GLN A 119 -11.31 4.66 -9.65
N SER A 120 -12.28 3.89 -10.07
CA SER A 120 -13.54 3.67 -9.33
C SER A 120 -13.52 2.42 -8.42
N HIS A 121 -12.43 1.64 -8.46
CA HIS A 121 -12.24 0.40 -7.70
C HIS A 121 -10.80 0.29 -7.22
N CYS A 122 -10.52 -0.57 -6.25
CA CYS A 122 -9.15 -0.90 -5.88
C CYS A 122 -8.47 -1.65 -7.03
N GLY A 123 -7.13 -1.54 -7.13
CA GLY A 123 -6.37 -2.19 -8.21
C GLY A 123 -6.40 -3.72 -8.21
N CYS A 124 -6.88 -4.37 -7.14
CA CYS A 124 -6.96 -5.83 -7.12
C CYS A 124 -8.22 -6.35 -7.85
N GLU A 125 -8.09 -7.50 -8.50
CA GLU A 125 -9.17 -8.16 -9.25
C GLU A 125 -10.40 -8.49 -8.40
N PHE A 126 -10.22 -8.87 -7.14
CA PHE A 126 -11.30 -9.19 -6.19
C PHE A 126 -12.21 -7.99 -5.87
N SER A 127 -11.66 -6.77 -5.88
CA SER A 127 -12.43 -5.54 -5.73
C SER A 127 -13.25 -5.23 -7.00
N ARG A 128 -12.71 -5.54 -8.17
CA ARG A 128 -13.37 -5.34 -9.46
C ARG A 128 -14.54 -6.29 -9.64
N LEU A 129 -14.37 -7.58 -9.36
CA LEU A 129 -15.38 -8.62 -9.53
C LEU A 129 -16.63 -8.36 -8.69
N ARG A 130 -16.50 -7.86 -7.47
CA ARG A 130 -17.64 -7.53 -6.59
C ARG A 130 -18.52 -6.41 -7.12
N ARG A 131 -17.98 -5.47 -7.88
CA ARG A 131 -18.76 -4.35 -8.46
C ARG A 131 -19.56 -4.77 -9.70
N THR A 132 -19.15 -5.81 -10.37
CA THR A 132 -19.80 -6.35 -11.58
C THR A 132 -20.83 -7.44 -11.28
N GLY A 133 -21.08 -7.77 -10.00
CA GLY A 133 -22.04 -8.80 -9.61
C GLY A 133 -21.61 -10.24 -9.95
N GLY A 134 -20.33 -10.44 -10.26
CA GLY A 134 -19.76 -11.75 -10.55
C GLY A 134 -19.71 -12.61 -9.28
N ALA A 135 -20.45 -13.73 -9.29
CA ALA A 135 -20.30 -14.77 -8.29
C ALA A 135 -18.93 -15.44 -8.46
N TYR A 136 -18.24 -15.67 -7.34
CA TYR A 136 -17.09 -16.57 -7.33
C TYR A 136 -17.60 -17.99 -7.60
N THR A 137 -17.27 -18.56 -8.72
CA THR A 137 -17.39 -19.99 -9.00
C THR A 137 -16.16 -20.72 -8.47
#